data_1889476d6fd493ef7abeb82866ce88c9
#
_entry.id   1889476d6fd493ef7abeb82866ce88c9
#
_cell.length_a   1.000
_cell.length_b   1.000
_cell.length_c   1.000
_cell.angle_alpha   90.00
_cell.angle_beta   90.00
_cell.angle_gamma   90.00
#
_symmetry.space_group_name_H-M   'P 1'
#
loop_
_entity.id
_entity.type
_entity.pdbx_description
1 polymer ?
#
loop_
_entity_poly.entity_id
_entity_poly.type
_entity_poly.pdbx_seq_one_letter_code
_entity_poly.pdbx_strand_id
1 'polypeptide(L)' 'MKKIINPWRNHPEYNCFGCCPENPIGLHMEFYEDGDYIVSTWHPEKNYQGWVNTMHGGILSTLIDEVCG' A
#
# COMPACT_ATOMS: atom_id res chain seq x y z
N MET A 1 15.67 -1.82 -9.55
CA MET A 1 14.68 -2.03 -8.47
C MET A 1 14.00 -3.38 -8.64
N LYS A 2 13.95 -4.18 -7.62
CA LYS A 2 13.38 -5.53 -7.69
C LYS A 2 12.06 -5.57 -6.91
N LYS A 3 11.00 -6.08 -7.53
CA LYS A 3 9.70 -6.22 -6.88
C LYS A 3 9.76 -7.31 -5.80
N ILE A 4 9.25 -6.98 -4.62
CA ILE A 4 9.14 -7.94 -3.51
C ILE A 4 7.84 -8.72 -3.68
N ILE A 5 7.94 -10.04 -3.65
CA ILE A 5 6.77 -10.91 -3.76
C ILE A 5 6.17 -11.09 -2.36
N ASN A 6 4.88 -10.77 -2.22
CA ASN A 6 4.17 -10.92 -0.96
C ASN A 6 4.01 -12.42 -0.63
N PRO A 7 4.55 -12.90 0.50
CA PRO A 7 4.45 -14.33 0.86
C PRO A 7 3.02 -14.78 1.16
N TRP A 8 2.11 -13.86 1.45
CA TRP A 8 0.73 -14.16 1.75
C TRP A 8 -0.21 -14.13 0.54
N ARG A 9 0.30 -13.82 -0.64
CA ARG A 9 -0.51 -13.53 -1.84
C ARG A 9 -1.53 -14.62 -2.21
N ASN A 10 -1.26 -15.87 -1.86
CA ASN A 10 -2.14 -17.00 -2.17
C ASN A 10 -2.87 -17.56 -0.95
N HIS A 11 -2.72 -16.92 0.22
CA HIS A 11 -3.39 -17.38 1.42
C HIS A 11 -4.88 -17.04 1.35
N PRO A 12 -5.80 -18.02 1.56
CA PRO A 12 -7.24 -17.80 1.34
C PRO A 12 -7.86 -16.76 2.29
N GLU A 13 -7.27 -16.53 3.46
CA GLU A 13 -7.76 -15.57 4.44
C GLU A 13 -7.06 -14.22 4.36
N TYR A 14 -6.10 -14.06 3.47
CA TYR A 14 -5.33 -12.84 3.35
C TYR A 14 -6.17 -11.74 2.68
N ASN A 15 -6.35 -10.62 3.37
CA ASN A 15 -7.15 -9.50 2.88
C ASN A 15 -6.67 -8.16 3.42
N CYS A 16 -5.36 -7.98 3.52
CA CYS A 16 -4.77 -6.76 4.05
C CYS A 16 -5.25 -5.52 3.29
N PHE A 17 -5.73 -4.52 4.01
CA PHE A 17 -6.18 -3.28 3.41
C PHE A 17 -5.07 -2.54 2.66
N GLY A 18 -3.83 -2.57 3.19
CA GLY A 18 -2.71 -1.87 2.58
C GLY A 18 -2.18 -2.54 1.32
N CYS A 19 -2.03 -3.86 1.31
CA CYS A 19 -1.22 -4.54 0.30
C CYS A 19 -1.87 -5.73 -0.40
N CYS A 20 -3.05 -6.20 0.02
CA CYS A 20 -3.70 -7.30 -0.68
C CYS A 20 -4.32 -6.83 -2.00
N PRO A 21 -3.87 -7.36 -3.16
CA PRO A 21 -4.41 -6.91 -4.45
C PRO A 21 -5.85 -7.35 -4.69
N GLU A 22 -6.34 -8.35 -3.95
CA GLU A 22 -7.69 -8.86 -4.10
C GLU A 22 -8.71 -8.19 -3.17
N ASN A 23 -8.25 -7.33 -2.24
CA ASN A 23 -9.16 -6.56 -1.41
C ASN A 23 -9.79 -5.44 -2.26
N PRO A 24 -11.10 -5.46 -2.52
CA PRO A 24 -11.72 -4.54 -3.48
C PRO A 24 -11.67 -3.06 -3.04
N ILE A 25 -11.51 -2.80 -1.74
CA ILE A 25 -11.40 -1.43 -1.22
C ILE A 25 -10.00 -1.12 -0.69
N GLY A 26 -9.03 -2.01 -0.89
CA GLY A 26 -7.67 -1.86 -0.40
C GLY A 26 -6.84 -0.86 -1.21
N LEU A 27 -5.68 -0.52 -0.69
CA LEU A 27 -4.74 0.40 -1.34
C LEU A 27 -3.91 -0.27 -2.43
N HIS A 28 -3.80 -1.59 -2.41
CA HIS A 28 -3.06 -2.39 -3.40
C HIS A 28 -1.59 -1.98 -3.52
N MET A 29 -0.95 -1.71 -2.40
CA MET A 29 0.45 -1.31 -2.39
C MET A 29 1.37 -2.43 -2.88
N GLU A 30 2.39 -2.04 -3.64
CA GLU A 30 3.46 -2.94 -4.08
C GLU A 30 4.79 -2.44 -3.53
N PHE A 31 5.70 -3.36 -3.21
CA PHE A 31 6.97 -3.04 -2.58
C PHE A 31 8.12 -3.51 -3.47
N TYR A 32 9.22 -2.73 -3.44
CA TYR A 32 10.41 -2.99 -4.24
C TYR A 32 11.66 -2.85 -3.39
N GLU A 33 12.68 -3.65 -3.71
CA GLU A 33 14.01 -3.49 -3.13
C GLU A 33 14.82 -2.55 -4.02
N ASP A 34 15.49 -1.57 -3.40
CA ASP A 34 16.38 -0.62 -4.06
C ASP A 34 17.62 -0.43 -3.21
N GLY A 35 18.65 -1.28 -3.41
CA GLY A 35 19.83 -1.31 -2.57
C GLY A 35 19.47 -1.72 -1.15
N ASP A 36 19.76 -0.82 -0.17
CA ASP A 36 19.44 -1.05 1.24
C ASP A 36 18.03 -0.54 1.62
N TYR A 37 17.23 -0.14 0.65
CA TYR A 37 15.93 0.48 0.89
C TYR A 37 14.78 -0.37 0.38
N ILE A 38 13.63 -0.24 1.07
CA ILE A 38 12.35 -0.77 0.60
C ILE A 38 11.53 0.43 0.13
N VAL A 39 11.01 0.37 -1.09
CA VAL A 39 10.32 1.49 -1.73
C VAL A 39 8.93 1.07 -2.18
N SER A 40 7.96 1.94 -1.98
CA SER A 40 6.61 1.78 -2.53
C SER A 40 6.17 3.09 -3.16
N THR A 41 5.62 3.01 -4.36
CA THR A 41 5.03 4.17 -5.05
C THR A 41 3.52 3.97 -5.13
N TRP A 42 2.77 5.02 -4.77
CA TRP A 42 1.32 4.93 -4.71
C TRP A 42 0.69 6.26 -5.14
N HIS A 43 -0.34 6.18 -5.97
CA HIS A 43 -1.05 7.37 -6.47
C HIS A 43 -2.38 7.52 -5.75
N PRO A 44 -2.60 8.63 -5.02
CA PRO A 44 -3.88 8.88 -4.38
C PRO A 44 -4.97 9.16 -5.40
N GLU A 45 -6.09 8.46 -5.26
CA GLU A 45 -7.29 8.69 -6.04
C GLU A 45 -8.26 9.55 -5.26
N LYS A 46 -9.29 10.04 -5.94
CA LYS A 46 -10.30 10.93 -5.36
C LYS A 46 -10.94 10.38 -4.09
N ASN A 47 -11.13 9.07 -4.02
CA ASN A 47 -11.78 8.42 -2.87
C ASN A 47 -10.96 8.45 -1.58
N TYR A 48 -9.67 8.85 -1.67
CA TYR A 48 -8.78 8.96 -0.51
C TYR A 48 -8.54 10.40 -0.09
N GLN A 49 -9.36 11.29 -0.57
CA GLN A 49 -9.27 12.72 -0.31
C GLN A 49 -9.81 13.07 1.09
N GLY A 50 -9.09 13.95 1.80
CA GLY A 50 -9.60 14.64 2.97
C GLY A 50 -10.22 15.97 2.55
N TRP A 51 -9.45 17.06 2.61
CA TRP A 51 -9.81 18.32 1.97
C TRP A 51 -9.64 18.23 0.47
N VAL A 52 -10.29 19.17 -0.25
CA VAL A 52 -10.09 19.29 -1.70
C VAL A 52 -8.59 19.41 -1.99
N ASN A 53 -8.10 18.57 -2.91
CA ASN A 53 -6.68 18.47 -3.31
C ASN A 53 -5.72 18.03 -2.20
N THR A 54 -6.23 17.42 -1.12
CA THR A 54 -5.40 16.95 -0.01
C THR A 54 -5.78 15.51 0.33
N MET A 55 -4.79 14.63 0.36
CA MET A 55 -5.02 13.23 0.74
C MET A 55 -5.43 13.13 2.21
N HIS A 56 -6.36 12.21 2.52
CA HIS A 56 -6.80 11.99 3.90
C HIS A 56 -5.63 11.56 4.78
N GLY A 57 -5.49 12.18 5.97
CA GLY A 57 -4.39 11.89 6.90
C GLY A 57 -4.34 10.45 7.38
N GLY A 58 -5.50 9.82 7.57
CA GLY A 58 -5.57 8.41 7.94
C GLY A 58 -5.00 7.48 6.87
N ILE A 59 -5.24 7.81 5.60
CA ILE A 59 -4.67 7.06 4.46
C ILE A 59 -3.15 7.26 4.43
N LEU A 60 -2.68 8.49 4.62
CA LEU A 60 -1.24 8.76 4.68
C LEU A 60 -0.56 7.96 5.79
N SER A 61 -1.18 7.89 6.97
CA SER A 61 -0.67 7.11 8.10
C SER A 61 -0.61 5.62 7.77
N THR A 62 -1.62 5.09 7.06
CA THR A 62 -1.64 3.70 6.62
C THR A 62 -0.48 3.41 5.67
N LEU A 63 -0.22 4.29 4.71
CA LEU A 63 0.89 4.14 3.77
C LEU A 63 2.24 4.10 4.49
N ILE A 64 2.44 4.98 5.45
CA ILE A 64 3.68 5.03 6.24
C ILE A 64 3.82 3.75 7.08
N ASP A 65 2.76 3.30 7.73
CA ASP A 65 2.76 2.09 8.56
C ASP A 65 3.12 0.85 7.74
N GLU A 66 2.56 0.71 6.55
CA GLU A 66 2.85 -0.43 5.67
C GLU A 66 4.32 -0.46 5.22
N VAL A 67 4.92 0.68 4.95
CA VAL A 67 6.33 0.75 4.53
C VAL A 67 7.27 0.52 5.72
N CYS A 68 6.96 1.06 6.91
CA CYS A 68 7.82 0.96 8.10
C CYS A 68 7.60 -0.30 8.92
N GLY A 69 6.43 -0.86 8.82
CA GLY A 69 6.04 -2.08 9.53
C GLY A 69 6.36 -3.32 8.73
#